data_fe07b7eb1ed4bbaf66b0537d707866a3
#
_entry.id   fe07b7eb1ed4bbaf66b0537d707866a3
#
_cell.length_a   1.000
_cell.length_b   1.000
_cell.length_c   1.000
_cell.angle_alpha   90.00
_cell.angle_beta   90.00
_cell.angle_gamma   90.00
#
_symmetry.space_group_name_H-M   'P 1'
#
loop_
_entity.id
_entity.type
_entity.pdbx_description
1 polymer ?
#
loop_
_entity_poly.entity_id
_entity_poly.type
_entity_poly.pdbx_seq_one_letter_code
_entity_poly.pdbx_strand_id
1 'polypeptide(L)'
;MRKRFGEIVAVNGLDLDVPPGVCFGLLGPNGAGKSTTMRMLTAQTLADEGSISVLGYELPRESKQSRLEMGVVPQLDNLDVELTCRQILTVFARLYRVPRAERDAAVTRALEIANLVPRADTIVRELSGGMRRRLLVARGLIHRPRLVLLDEPTVGLDPQIRQELWTLIDGLRADGVTVLMSTHYIEEAERLADTVAVMSAGKIIAQGTPAELVRAHAGEQVLEVYGPAEHLAEVSELAAEHGWASRRSGPAVAIMRAETLDGLAPEGARRPANLEDAFVALTGEEIE
;
A
#
# COMPACT_ATOMS: atom_id res chain seq x y z
N MET A 1 7.02 17.17 -5.52
CA MET A 1 6.11 17.79 -4.52
C MET A 1 6.71 17.77 -3.12
N ARG A 2 6.39 18.77 -2.28
CA ARG A 2 6.86 18.91 -0.90
C ARG A 2 5.72 19.29 0.04
N LYS A 3 5.75 18.79 1.30
CA LYS A 3 4.77 19.13 2.33
C LYS A 3 5.39 19.18 3.71
N ARG A 4 5.08 20.25 4.44
CA ARG A 4 5.55 20.50 5.79
C ARG A 4 4.37 20.78 6.73
N PHE A 5 4.46 20.32 7.96
CA PHE A 5 3.53 20.62 9.04
C PHE A 5 4.33 21.14 10.24
N GLY A 6 4.34 22.45 10.44
CA GLY A 6 5.21 23.07 11.42
C GLY A 6 6.68 22.75 11.14
N GLU A 7 7.38 22.12 12.08
CA GLU A 7 8.78 21.70 11.94
C GLU A 7 8.96 20.38 11.19
N ILE A 8 7.88 19.59 10.99
CA ILE A 8 7.94 18.26 10.39
C ILE A 8 7.82 18.36 8.88
N VAL A 9 8.83 17.88 8.16
CA VAL A 9 8.78 17.71 6.69
C VAL A 9 8.21 16.32 6.39
N ALA A 10 6.91 16.25 6.12
CA ALA A 10 6.22 14.99 5.89
C ALA A 10 6.46 14.42 4.48
N VAL A 11 6.65 15.28 3.48
CA VAL A 11 7.05 14.90 2.11
C VAL A 11 8.14 15.85 1.66
N ASN A 12 9.26 15.30 1.20
CA ASN A 12 10.50 16.06 1.00
C ASN A 12 11.06 15.87 -0.42
N GLY A 13 10.47 16.56 -1.39
CA GLY A 13 10.93 16.49 -2.79
C GLY A 13 10.57 15.16 -3.45
N LEU A 14 9.34 14.70 -3.26
CA LEU A 14 8.86 13.45 -3.83
C LEU A 14 8.46 13.66 -5.29
N ASP A 15 9.08 12.87 -6.19
CA ASP A 15 8.69 12.71 -7.59
C ASP A 15 8.04 11.34 -7.75
N LEU A 16 6.83 11.32 -8.28
CA LEU A 16 6.01 10.11 -8.45
C LEU A 16 5.31 10.14 -9.79
N ASP A 17 5.53 9.12 -10.59
CA ASP A 17 4.79 8.84 -11.81
C ASP A 17 4.14 7.46 -11.71
N VAL A 18 2.82 7.41 -11.92
CA VAL A 18 2.03 6.18 -11.83
C VAL A 18 1.41 5.91 -13.19
N PRO A 19 1.88 4.89 -13.92
CA PRO A 19 1.30 4.51 -15.20
C PRO A 19 -0.17 4.07 -15.07
N PRO A 20 -0.98 4.25 -16.12
CA PRO A 20 -2.35 3.75 -16.11
C PRO A 20 -2.43 2.21 -16.12
N GLY A 21 -3.44 1.64 -15.49
CA GLY A 21 -3.75 0.21 -15.51
C GLY A 21 -2.84 -0.67 -14.66
N VAL A 22 -1.99 -0.10 -13.80
CA VAL A 22 -1.12 -0.86 -12.89
C VAL A 22 -1.60 -0.77 -11.45
N CYS A 23 -1.17 -1.72 -10.63
CA CYS A 23 -1.18 -1.62 -9.18
C CYS A 23 0.17 -1.07 -8.70
N PHE A 24 0.19 0.14 -8.17
CA PHE A 24 1.38 0.82 -7.67
C PHE A 24 1.37 0.88 -6.15
N GLY A 25 2.40 0.35 -5.51
CA GLY A 25 2.56 0.31 -4.06
C GLY A 25 3.47 1.40 -3.52
N LEU A 26 3.00 2.21 -2.58
CA LEU A 26 3.85 3.05 -1.73
C LEU A 26 4.15 2.27 -0.46
N LEU A 27 5.33 1.65 -0.39
CA LEU A 27 5.79 0.86 0.75
C LEU A 27 6.69 1.70 1.66
N GLY A 28 6.50 1.61 2.97
CA GLY A 28 7.38 2.30 3.92
C GLY A 28 6.87 2.25 5.35
N PRO A 29 7.70 2.59 6.33
CA PRO A 29 7.32 2.58 7.74
C PRO A 29 6.27 3.66 8.06
N ASN A 30 5.74 3.59 9.26
CA ASN A 30 4.87 4.65 9.77
C ASN A 30 5.64 5.98 9.84
N GLY A 31 5.01 7.06 9.38
CA GLY A 31 5.69 8.36 9.30
C GLY A 31 6.50 8.60 8.02
N ALA A 32 6.66 7.62 7.11
CA ALA A 32 7.39 7.80 5.86
C ALA A 32 6.78 8.83 4.88
N GLY A 33 5.56 9.31 5.14
CA GLY A 33 4.88 10.31 4.30
C GLY A 33 3.80 9.74 3.37
N LYS A 34 3.52 8.43 3.40
CA LYS A 34 2.55 7.73 2.54
C LYS A 34 1.16 8.38 2.56
N SER A 35 0.52 8.41 3.74
CA SER A 35 -0.84 8.98 3.87
C SER A 35 -0.88 10.49 3.57
N THR A 36 0.20 11.22 3.83
CA THR A 36 0.31 12.63 3.42
C THR A 36 0.32 12.76 1.91
N THR A 37 1.07 11.89 1.22
CA THR A 37 1.08 11.79 -0.25
C THR A 37 -0.33 11.48 -0.78
N MET A 38 -1.01 10.47 -0.23
CA MET A 38 -2.38 10.13 -0.60
C MET A 38 -3.37 11.31 -0.43
N ARG A 39 -3.24 12.06 0.67
CA ARG A 39 -4.06 13.27 0.91
C ARG A 39 -3.75 14.41 -0.06
N MET A 40 -2.50 14.55 -0.51
CA MET A 40 -2.16 15.54 -1.53
C MET A 40 -2.73 15.17 -2.89
N LEU A 41 -2.69 13.89 -3.29
CA LEU A 41 -3.27 13.40 -4.54
C LEU A 41 -4.80 13.53 -4.59
N THR A 42 -5.47 13.58 -3.44
CA THR A 42 -6.91 13.83 -3.34
C THR A 42 -7.26 15.31 -3.13
N ALA A 43 -6.24 16.19 -3.08
CA ALA A 43 -6.36 17.60 -2.71
C ALA A 43 -7.07 17.84 -1.35
N GLN A 44 -6.97 16.88 -0.41
CA GLN A 44 -7.35 17.07 0.99
C GLN A 44 -6.27 17.87 1.74
N THR A 45 -5.04 17.78 1.28
CA THR A 45 -3.89 18.55 1.75
C THR A 45 -3.21 19.17 0.54
N LEU A 46 -2.86 20.45 0.62
CA LEU A 46 -2.14 21.15 -0.45
C LEU A 46 -0.64 20.92 -0.31
N ALA A 47 0.05 20.69 -1.41
CA ALA A 47 1.50 20.73 -1.45
C ALA A 47 1.96 22.19 -1.18
N ASP A 48 3.08 22.33 -0.49
CA ASP A 48 3.68 23.65 -0.26
C ASP A 48 4.55 24.07 -1.46
N GLU A 49 5.16 23.06 -2.16
CA GLU A 49 5.99 23.27 -3.34
C GLU A 49 5.78 22.12 -4.35
N GLY A 50 6.02 22.43 -5.63
CA GLY A 50 5.90 21.48 -6.73
C GLY A 50 4.50 21.48 -7.34
N SER A 51 4.28 20.58 -8.30
CA SER A 51 3.04 20.41 -9.03
C SER A 51 2.49 18.99 -8.85
N ILE A 52 1.19 18.84 -8.95
CA ILE A 52 0.50 17.54 -8.89
C ILE A 52 -0.52 17.50 -10.02
N SER A 53 -0.40 16.50 -10.88
CA SER A 53 -1.43 16.19 -11.89
C SER A 53 -1.96 14.78 -11.63
N VAL A 54 -3.29 14.61 -11.62
CA VAL A 54 -3.93 13.32 -11.42
C VAL A 54 -4.99 13.13 -12.50
N LEU A 55 -4.85 12.06 -13.29
CA LEU A 55 -5.72 11.78 -14.44
C LEU A 55 -5.74 12.92 -15.48
N GLY A 56 -4.67 13.71 -15.57
CA GLY A 56 -4.55 14.87 -16.44
C GLY A 56 -5.10 16.16 -15.85
N TYR A 57 -5.62 16.15 -14.62
CA TYR A 57 -6.14 17.31 -13.92
C TYR A 57 -5.10 17.93 -12.99
N GLU A 58 -4.87 19.23 -13.11
CA GLU A 58 -3.95 19.98 -12.26
C GLU A 58 -4.55 20.28 -10.87
N LEU A 59 -3.87 19.81 -9.81
CA LEU A 59 -4.31 20.04 -8.44
C LEU A 59 -3.59 21.27 -7.81
N PRO A 60 -4.29 22.04 -6.98
CA PRO A 60 -5.66 21.84 -6.48
C PRO A 60 -6.76 22.40 -7.39
N ARG A 61 -6.40 23.10 -8.47
CA ARG A 61 -7.31 23.87 -9.33
C ARG A 61 -8.47 23.03 -9.87
N GLU A 62 -8.19 21.82 -10.32
CA GLU A 62 -9.15 20.90 -10.97
C GLU A 62 -9.50 19.70 -10.08
N SER A 63 -9.35 19.84 -8.76
CA SER A 63 -9.56 18.75 -7.79
C SER A 63 -10.97 18.15 -7.81
N LYS A 64 -11.99 18.93 -8.19
CA LYS A 64 -13.37 18.43 -8.29
C LYS A 64 -13.53 17.46 -9.47
N GLN A 65 -12.93 17.79 -10.60
CA GLN A 65 -12.94 16.96 -11.82
C GLN A 65 -12.18 15.66 -11.56
N SER A 66 -10.95 15.77 -11.05
CA SER A 66 -10.12 14.63 -10.70
C SER A 66 -10.86 13.67 -9.75
N ARG A 67 -11.50 14.18 -8.68
CA ARG A 67 -12.23 13.34 -7.72
C ARG A 67 -13.47 12.65 -8.29
N LEU A 68 -14.05 13.14 -9.37
CA LEU A 68 -15.17 12.46 -10.03
C LEU A 68 -14.73 11.20 -10.79
N GLU A 69 -13.44 11.08 -11.11
CA GLU A 69 -12.86 9.95 -11.83
C GLU A 69 -11.99 9.05 -10.94
N MET A 70 -11.87 9.38 -9.64
CA MET A 70 -11.10 8.58 -8.69
C MET A 70 -11.96 8.03 -7.55
N GLY A 71 -11.68 6.79 -7.15
CA GLY A 71 -12.16 6.18 -5.92
C GLY A 71 -11.17 6.40 -4.79
N VAL A 72 -11.65 6.77 -3.61
CA VAL A 72 -10.78 6.98 -2.44
C VAL A 72 -11.26 6.12 -1.29
N VAL A 73 -10.37 5.28 -0.80
CA VAL A 73 -10.58 4.41 0.35
C VAL A 73 -9.58 4.81 1.44
N PRO A 74 -10.00 5.60 2.42
CA PRO A 74 -9.11 6.06 3.48
C PRO A 74 -8.77 4.92 4.46
N GLN A 75 -7.69 5.10 5.22
CA GLN A 75 -7.29 4.19 6.29
C GLN A 75 -8.37 4.07 7.37
N LEU A 76 -8.85 5.21 7.86
CA LEU A 76 -9.89 5.23 8.89
C LEU A 76 -11.28 5.08 8.29
N ASP A 77 -12.12 4.29 8.95
CA ASP A 77 -13.55 4.18 8.64
C ASP A 77 -14.23 5.54 8.83
N ASN A 78 -14.93 5.96 7.79
CA ASN A 78 -15.71 7.20 7.76
C ASN A 78 -17.12 6.96 7.19
N LEU A 79 -17.66 5.76 7.40
CA LEU A 79 -19.03 5.43 7.06
C LEU A 79 -19.99 6.04 8.10
N ASP A 80 -21.14 6.51 7.63
CA ASP A 80 -22.22 6.92 8.54
C ASP A 80 -22.85 5.67 9.15
N VAL A 81 -22.70 5.54 10.46
CA VAL A 81 -23.11 4.34 11.20
C VAL A 81 -24.62 4.19 11.36
N GLU A 82 -25.40 5.27 11.12
CA GLU A 82 -26.85 5.28 11.21
C GLU A 82 -27.56 4.92 9.90
N LEU A 83 -26.80 4.85 8.81
CA LEU A 83 -27.33 4.48 7.49
C LEU A 83 -27.18 2.99 7.24
N THR A 84 -28.04 2.45 6.35
CA THR A 84 -27.86 1.08 5.83
C THR A 84 -26.78 1.05 4.74
N CYS A 85 -26.26 -0.15 4.43
CA CYS A 85 -25.32 -0.34 3.32
C CYS A 85 -25.85 0.24 2.02
N ARG A 86 -27.10 -0.06 1.67
CA ARG A 86 -27.79 0.44 0.48
C ARG A 86 -27.90 1.97 0.48
N GLN A 87 -28.26 2.56 1.62
CA GLN A 87 -28.41 4.01 1.74
C GLN A 87 -27.08 4.72 1.51
N ILE A 88 -25.97 4.23 2.13
CA ILE A 88 -24.64 4.80 1.89
C ILE A 88 -24.27 4.75 0.42
N LEU A 89 -24.38 3.59 -0.22
CA LEU A 89 -24.06 3.44 -1.64
C LEU A 89 -24.94 4.33 -2.52
N THR A 90 -26.22 4.49 -2.20
CA THR A 90 -27.14 5.37 -2.92
C THR A 90 -26.72 6.84 -2.78
N VAL A 91 -26.32 7.28 -1.59
CA VAL A 91 -25.82 8.64 -1.36
C VAL A 91 -24.58 8.91 -2.21
N PHE A 92 -23.61 7.96 -2.20
CA PHE A 92 -22.37 8.12 -2.96
C PHE A 92 -22.60 8.01 -4.48
N ALA A 93 -23.51 7.16 -4.96
CA ALA A 93 -23.91 7.14 -6.36
C ALA A 93 -24.44 8.50 -6.85
N ARG A 94 -25.18 9.23 -5.98
CA ARG A 94 -25.63 10.59 -6.28
C ARG A 94 -24.49 11.60 -6.24
N LEU A 95 -23.63 11.51 -5.23
CA LEU A 95 -22.50 12.42 -5.04
C LEU A 95 -21.54 12.37 -6.23
N TYR A 96 -21.23 11.15 -6.72
CA TYR A 96 -20.41 10.91 -7.89
C TYR A 96 -21.17 11.02 -9.22
N ARG A 97 -22.39 11.57 -9.20
CA ARG A 97 -23.21 11.88 -10.39
C ARG A 97 -23.51 10.66 -11.27
N VAL A 98 -23.61 9.46 -10.70
CA VAL A 98 -24.09 8.29 -11.43
C VAL A 98 -25.47 8.60 -12.02
N PRO A 99 -25.72 8.38 -13.33
CA PRO A 99 -27.01 8.67 -13.96
C PRO A 99 -28.17 8.00 -13.22
N ARG A 100 -29.29 8.69 -13.08
CA ARG A 100 -30.43 8.19 -12.28
C ARG A 100 -30.89 6.80 -12.71
N ALA A 101 -30.90 6.53 -14.02
CA ALA A 101 -31.29 5.23 -14.56
C ALA A 101 -30.32 4.08 -14.22
N GLU A 102 -29.06 4.39 -13.86
CA GLU A 102 -28.01 3.41 -13.58
C GLU A 102 -27.77 3.21 -12.08
N ARG A 103 -28.33 4.05 -11.20
CA ARG A 103 -28.00 4.05 -9.77
C ARG A 103 -28.32 2.75 -9.08
N ASP A 104 -29.48 2.17 -9.33
CA ASP A 104 -29.90 0.92 -8.69
C ASP A 104 -28.96 -0.24 -9.11
N ALA A 105 -28.61 -0.29 -10.38
CA ALA A 105 -27.65 -1.25 -10.89
C ALA A 105 -26.23 -1.03 -10.30
N ALA A 106 -25.80 0.22 -10.14
CA ALA A 106 -24.52 0.55 -9.51
C ALA A 106 -24.50 0.15 -8.03
N VAL A 107 -25.57 0.40 -7.29
CA VAL A 107 -25.71 0.01 -5.88
C VAL A 107 -25.69 -1.51 -5.73
N THR A 108 -26.41 -2.22 -6.61
CA THR A 108 -26.42 -3.71 -6.60
C THR A 108 -25.01 -4.25 -6.85
N ARG A 109 -24.30 -3.80 -7.88
CA ARG A 109 -22.92 -4.21 -8.15
C ARG A 109 -21.97 -3.91 -6.97
N ALA A 110 -22.11 -2.73 -6.35
CA ALA A 110 -21.28 -2.39 -5.21
C ALA A 110 -21.55 -3.30 -4.00
N LEU A 111 -22.81 -3.69 -3.76
CA LEU A 111 -23.16 -4.68 -2.74
C LEU A 111 -22.61 -6.06 -3.06
N GLU A 112 -22.60 -6.46 -4.33
CA GLU A 112 -21.99 -7.72 -4.80
C GLU A 112 -20.48 -7.71 -4.57
N ILE A 113 -19.78 -6.64 -4.98
CA ILE A 113 -18.35 -6.44 -4.75
C ILE A 113 -18.01 -6.53 -3.25
N ALA A 114 -18.83 -5.92 -2.39
CA ALA A 114 -18.66 -5.98 -0.94
C ALA A 114 -19.03 -7.34 -0.32
N ASN A 115 -19.66 -8.24 -1.07
CA ASN A 115 -20.31 -9.47 -0.56
C ASN A 115 -21.31 -9.13 0.56
N LEU A 116 -22.11 -8.06 0.37
CA LEU A 116 -23.08 -7.53 1.33
C LEU A 116 -24.53 -7.53 0.81
N VAL A 117 -24.83 -8.24 -0.28
CA VAL A 117 -26.20 -8.35 -0.79
C VAL A 117 -27.19 -8.81 0.28
N PRO A 118 -26.90 -9.87 1.08
CA PRO A 118 -27.81 -10.31 2.15
C PRO A 118 -27.93 -9.31 3.31
N ARG A 119 -27.05 -8.32 3.38
CA ARG A 119 -26.96 -7.28 4.41
C ARG A 119 -27.25 -5.89 3.89
N ALA A 120 -27.81 -5.77 2.68
CA ALA A 120 -28.03 -4.49 2.00
C ALA A 120 -28.79 -3.46 2.87
N ASP A 121 -29.77 -3.92 3.62
CA ASP A 121 -30.62 -3.09 4.46
C ASP A 121 -30.24 -3.14 5.97
N THR A 122 -29.07 -3.73 6.29
CA THR A 122 -28.48 -3.71 7.62
C THR A 122 -27.79 -2.36 7.87
N ILE A 123 -28.00 -1.80 9.08
CA ILE A 123 -27.37 -0.54 9.51
C ILE A 123 -25.87 -0.78 9.75
N VAL A 124 -25.03 0.17 9.34
CA VAL A 124 -23.55 0.01 9.34
C VAL A 124 -22.98 -0.30 10.72
N ARG A 125 -23.55 0.26 11.80
CA ARG A 125 -23.09 -0.05 13.16
C ARG A 125 -23.20 -1.53 13.55
N GLU A 126 -24.05 -2.30 12.87
CA GLU A 126 -24.26 -3.74 13.11
C GLU A 126 -23.29 -4.62 12.30
N LEU A 127 -22.49 -4.02 11.41
CA LEU A 127 -21.52 -4.72 10.62
C LEU A 127 -20.23 -5.00 11.40
N SER A 128 -19.59 -6.13 11.12
CA SER A 128 -18.23 -6.39 11.59
C SER A 128 -17.22 -5.40 10.96
N GLY A 129 -16.02 -5.28 11.54
CA GLY A 129 -14.95 -4.45 10.98
C GLY A 129 -14.63 -4.78 9.53
N GLY A 130 -14.49 -6.07 9.21
CA GLY A 130 -14.24 -6.53 7.84
C GLY A 130 -15.39 -6.22 6.88
N MET A 131 -16.66 -6.33 7.33
CA MET A 131 -17.82 -5.94 6.52
C MET A 131 -17.82 -4.43 6.24
N ARG A 132 -17.51 -3.60 7.25
CA ARG A 132 -17.39 -2.15 7.06
C ARG A 132 -16.27 -1.81 6.08
N ARG A 133 -15.13 -2.48 6.18
CA ARG A 133 -14.00 -2.28 5.25
C ARG A 133 -14.39 -2.60 3.81
N ARG A 134 -15.07 -3.73 3.57
CA ARG A 134 -15.58 -4.09 2.23
C ARG A 134 -16.59 -3.07 1.71
N LEU A 135 -17.50 -2.58 2.56
CA LEU A 135 -18.44 -1.52 2.18
C LEU A 135 -17.71 -0.21 1.81
N LEU A 136 -16.66 0.14 2.56
CA LEU A 136 -15.85 1.33 2.31
C LEU A 136 -15.16 1.26 0.94
N VAL A 137 -14.61 0.10 0.57
CA VAL A 137 -14.02 -0.14 -0.74
C VAL A 137 -15.09 -0.06 -1.84
N ALA A 138 -16.20 -0.79 -1.68
CA ALA A 138 -17.29 -0.79 -2.67
C ALA A 138 -17.89 0.60 -2.89
N ARG A 139 -17.96 1.42 -1.84
CA ARG A 139 -18.34 2.83 -1.92
C ARG A 139 -17.39 3.63 -2.81
N GLY A 140 -16.09 3.39 -2.69
CA GLY A 140 -15.08 4.03 -3.56
C GLY A 140 -15.20 3.63 -5.03
N LEU A 141 -15.80 2.47 -5.32
CA LEU A 141 -15.94 1.90 -6.66
C LEU A 141 -17.31 2.17 -7.32
N ILE A 142 -18.25 2.81 -6.63
CA ILE A 142 -19.65 2.95 -7.03
C ILE A 142 -19.83 3.59 -8.42
N HIS A 143 -18.94 4.49 -8.80
CA HIS A 143 -18.97 5.27 -10.04
C HIS A 143 -18.01 4.79 -11.13
N ARG A 144 -17.39 3.58 -10.95
CA ARG A 144 -16.41 2.99 -11.85
C ARG A 144 -15.22 3.92 -12.13
N PRO A 145 -14.43 4.25 -11.11
CA PRO A 145 -13.30 5.17 -11.25
C PRO A 145 -12.21 4.60 -12.15
N ARG A 146 -11.43 5.49 -12.77
CA ARG A 146 -10.22 5.13 -13.53
C ARG A 146 -8.99 4.93 -12.65
N LEU A 147 -9.00 5.53 -11.45
CA LEU A 147 -7.95 5.45 -10.44
C LEU A 147 -8.58 5.16 -9.09
N VAL A 148 -8.03 4.21 -8.35
CA VAL A 148 -8.41 3.92 -6.95
C VAL A 148 -7.22 4.18 -6.05
N LEU A 149 -7.42 5.02 -5.04
CA LEU A 149 -6.46 5.30 -3.98
C LEU A 149 -6.85 4.50 -2.74
N LEU A 150 -5.98 3.60 -2.29
CA LEU A 150 -6.18 2.76 -1.11
C LEU A 150 -5.13 3.11 -0.04
N ASP A 151 -5.55 3.79 1.02
CA ASP A 151 -4.64 4.12 2.11
C ASP A 151 -4.71 3.03 3.18
N GLU A 152 -3.63 2.22 3.27
CA GLU A 152 -3.46 1.08 4.17
C GLU A 152 -4.71 0.15 4.19
N PRO A 153 -5.06 -0.47 3.06
CA PRO A 153 -6.36 -1.10 2.88
C PRO A 153 -6.63 -2.29 3.81
N THR A 154 -5.61 -2.99 4.28
CA THR A 154 -5.75 -4.25 5.02
C THR A 154 -5.38 -4.16 6.50
N VAL A 155 -5.00 -2.97 6.98
CA VAL A 155 -4.61 -2.77 8.38
C VAL A 155 -5.74 -3.14 9.33
N GLY A 156 -5.40 -3.97 10.33
CA GLY A 156 -6.36 -4.42 11.35
C GLY A 156 -7.40 -5.43 10.88
N LEU A 157 -7.24 -5.99 9.67
CA LEU A 157 -8.10 -7.05 9.15
C LEU A 157 -7.53 -8.43 9.50
N ASP A 158 -8.43 -9.37 9.74
CA ASP A 158 -8.06 -10.77 9.86
C ASP A 158 -7.57 -11.34 8.50
N PRO A 159 -6.79 -12.44 8.51
CA PRO A 159 -6.18 -12.98 7.30
C PRO A 159 -7.17 -13.33 6.19
N GLN A 160 -8.37 -13.81 6.54
CA GLN A 160 -9.39 -14.18 5.54
C GLN A 160 -9.90 -12.95 4.81
N ILE A 161 -10.27 -11.89 5.54
CA ILE A 161 -10.77 -10.63 4.94
C ILE A 161 -9.67 -9.95 4.11
N ARG A 162 -8.40 -10.05 4.56
CA ARG A 162 -7.25 -9.57 3.79
C ARG A 162 -7.16 -10.25 2.42
N GLN A 163 -7.28 -11.57 2.36
CA GLN A 163 -7.25 -12.33 1.11
C GLN A 163 -8.43 -11.97 0.17
N GLU A 164 -9.63 -11.78 0.72
CA GLU A 164 -10.80 -11.33 -0.05
C GLU A 164 -10.54 -9.95 -0.68
N LEU A 165 -9.93 -9.03 0.08
CA LEU A 165 -9.60 -7.69 -0.41
C LEU A 165 -8.48 -7.72 -1.47
N TRP A 166 -7.48 -8.57 -1.32
CA TRP A 166 -6.45 -8.78 -2.33
C TRP A 166 -7.05 -9.29 -3.65
N THR A 167 -7.95 -10.26 -3.57
CA THR A 167 -8.67 -10.76 -4.76
C THR A 167 -9.46 -9.64 -5.45
N LEU A 168 -10.08 -8.75 -4.68
CA LEU A 168 -10.78 -7.60 -5.23
C LEU A 168 -9.81 -6.63 -5.95
N ILE A 169 -8.66 -6.33 -5.36
CA ILE A 169 -7.63 -5.45 -5.95
C ILE A 169 -7.10 -6.06 -7.25
N ASP A 170 -6.82 -7.38 -7.28
CA ASP A 170 -6.43 -8.10 -8.49
C ASP A 170 -7.51 -7.99 -9.59
N GLY A 171 -8.79 -8.08 -9.22
CA GLY A 171 -9.91 -7.90 -10.15
C GLY A 171 -9.95 -6.48 -10.74
N LEU A 172 -9.75 -5.45 -9.94
CA LEU A 172 -9.71 -4.06 -10.42
C LEU A 172 -8.58 -3.87 -11.43
N ARG A 173 -7.40 -4.42 -11.15
CA ARG A 173 -6.26 -4.38 -12.08
C ARG A 173 -6.56 -5.11 -13.39
N ALA A 174 -7.18 -6.29 -13.32
CA ALA A 174 -7.59 -7.05 -14.50
C ALA A 174 -8.59 -6.29 -15.38
N ASP A 175 -9.46 -5.46 -14.77
CA ASP A 175 -10.40 -4.56 -15.44
C ASP A 175 -9.74 -3.28 -15.98
N GLY A 176 -8.41 -3.12 -15.86
CA GLY A 176 -7.65 -1.97 -16.34
C GLY A 176 -7.74 -0.72 -15.46
N VAL A 177 -8.24 -0.84 -14.24
CA VAL A 177 -8.28 0.24 -13.26
C VAL A 177 -6.88 0.45 -12.67
N THR A 178 -6.42 1.69 -12.63
CA THR A 178 -5.17 2.03 -11.93
C THR A 178 -5.41 1.98 -10.43
N VAL A 179 -4.55 1.29 -9.71
CA VAL A 179 -4.60 1.24 -8.24
C VAL A 179 -3.32 1.85 -7.68
N LEU A 180 -3.44 2.84 -6.82
CA LEU A 180 -2.34 3.33 -6.00
C LEU A 180 -2.64 2.99 -4.55
N MET A 181 -1.85 2.13 -3.94
CA MET A 181 -2.02 1.73 -2.55
C MET A 181 -0.82 2.16 -1.70
N SER A 182 -1.09 2.60 -0.47
CA SER A 182 -0.07 2.72 0.56
C SER A 182 -0.13 1.51 1.47
N THR A 183 1.02 1.02 1.87
CA THR A 183 1.11 -0.08 2.84
C THR A 183 2.43 -0.03 3.62
N HIS A 184 2.42 -0.60 4.80
CA HIS A 184 3.63 -0.96 5.53
C HIS A 184 3.80 -2.49 5.60
N TYR A 185 2.87 -3.27 5.05
CA TYR A 185 3.01 -4.72 4.92
C TYR A 185 3.74 -5.07 3.64
N ILE A 186 4.93 -5.66 3.78
CA ILE A 186 5.79 -6.06 2.65
C ILE A 186 5.11 -7.12 1.81
N GLU A 187 4.46 -8.12 2.45
CA GLU A 187 3.71 -9.17 1.79
C GLU A 187 2.62 -8.61 0.84
N GLU A 188 1.95 -7.53 1.26
CA GLU A 188 0.92 -6.87 0.45
C GLU A 188 1.53 -6.21 -0.79
N ALA A 189 2.66 -5.50 -0.62
CA ALA A 189 3.38 -4.88 -1.73
C ALA A 189 3.92 -5.93 -2.71
N GLU A 190 4.52 -7.00 -2.21
CA GLU A 190 5.08 -8.09 -3.02
C GLU A 190 4.00 -8.85 -3.80
N ARG A 191 2.82 -9.05 -3.17
CA ARG A 191 1.72 -9.84 -3.75
C ARG A 191 0.91 -9.07 -4.79
N LEU A 192 0.69 -7.77 -4.60
CA LEU A 192 -0.28 -7.00 -5.38
C LEU A 192 0.35 -6.00 -6.34
N ALA A 193 1.50 -5.42 -5.99
CA ALA A 193 2.03 -4.31 -6.76
C ALA A 193 2.82 -4.77 -7.99
N ASP A 194 2.53 -4.17 -9.13
CA ASP A 194 3.35 -4.29 -10.34
C ASP A 194 4.64 -3.46 -10.19
N THR A 195 4.54 -2.34 -9.47
CA THR A 195 5.66 -1.45 -9.14
C THR A 195 5.53 -1.00 -7.69
N VAL A 196 6.64 -1.01 -6.98
CA VAL A 196 6.75 -0.56 -5.59
C VAL A 196 7.70 0.64 -5.54
N ALA A 197 7.26 1.71 -4.90
CA ALA A 197 8.13 2.80 -4.46
C ALA A 197 8.35 2.68 -2.95
N VAL A 198 9.59 2.48 -2.55
CA VAL A 198 9.98 2.42 -1.14
C VAL A 198 10.16 3.84 -0.64
N MET A 199 9.38 4.20 0.38
CA MET A 199 9.39 5.52 1.00
C MET A 199 10.07 5.49 2.37
N SER A 200 10.97 6.45 2.60
CA SER A 200 11.56 6.73 3.91
C SER A 200 11.77 8.24 4.07
N ALA A 201 11.52 8.78 5.26
CA ALA A 201 11.72 10.19 5.61
C ALA A 201 11.13 11.19 4.56
N GLY A 202 9.96 10.90 4.03
CA GLY A 202 9.25 11.74 3.06
C GLY A 202 9.80 11.69 1.63
N LYS A 203 10.66 10.74 1.29
CA LYS A 203 11.28 10.57 -0.04
C LYS A 203 11.03 9.16 -0.57
N ILE A 204 11.02 9.02 -1.89
CA ILE A 204 11.21 7.71 -2.54
C ILE A 204 12.71 7.43 -2.57
N ILE A 205 13.14 6.32 -1.97
CA ILE A 205 14.54 5.91 -1.90
C ILE A 205 14.88 4.81 -2.91
N ALA A 206 13.87 4.05 -3.36
CA ALA A 206 13.99 3.07 -4.44
C ALA A 206 12.63 2.87 -5.11
N GLN A 207 12.62 2.51 -6.39
CA GLN A 207 11.42 2.19 -7.14
C GLN A 207 11.73 1.13 -8.19
N GLY A 208 10.82 0.18 -8.36
CA GLY A 208 10.90 -0.89 -9.35
C GLY A 208 9.84 -1.95 -9.11
N THR A 209 9.84 -3.00 -9.92
CA THR A 209 9.06 -4.20 -9.61
C THR A 209 9.60 -4.85 -8.33
N PRO A 210 8.79 -5.61 -7.56
CA PRO A 210 9.29 -6.34 -6.40
C PRO A 210 10.57 -7.15 -6.70
N ALA A 211 10.59 -7.87 -7.82
CA ALA A 211 11.73 -8.67 -8.23
C ALA A 211 13.00 -7.85 -8.56
N GLU A 212 12.84 -6.67 -9.18
CA GLU A 212 13.96 -5.75 -9.44
C GLU A 212 14.54 -5.20 -8.14
N LEU A 213 13.68 -4.79 -7.20
CA LEU A 213 14.11 -4.30 -5.89
C LEU A 213 14.86 -5.36 -5.10
N VAL A 214 14.35 -6.60 -5.06
CA VAL A 214 15.03 -7.72 -4.42
C VAL A 214 16.41 -7.93 -5.01
N ARG A 215 16.51 -8.08 -6.34
CA ARG A 215 17.79 -8.33 -7.02
C ARG A 215 18.78 -7.19 -6.81
N ALA A 216 18.31 -5.94 -6.88
CA ALA A 216 19.17 -4.78 -6.73
C ALA A 216 19.72 -4.60 -5.32
N HIS A 217 18.93 -4.90 -4.28
CA HIS A 217 19.27 -4.53 -2.89
C HIS A 217 19.57 -5.72 -1.98
N ALA A 218 18.93 -6.88 -2.18
CA ALA A 218 19.18 -8.09 -1.38
C ALA A 218 20.00 -9.18 -2.12
N GLY A 219 20.07 -9.12 -3.45
CA GLY A 219 20.71 -10.15 -4.28
C GLY A 219 19.74 -11.28 -4.62
N GLU A 220 20.29 -12.45 -5.01
CA GLU A 220 19.48 -13.62 -5.38
C GLU A 220 19.22 -14.52 -4.16
N GLN A 221 20.18 -14.60 -3.25
CA GLN A 221 20.14 -15.49 -2.10
C GLN A 221 20.49 -14.76 -0.81
N VAL A 222 19.92 -15.25 0.28
CA VAL A 222 20.20 -14.84 1.65
C VAL A 222 20.73 -16.06 2.41
N LEU A 223 21.80 -15.86 3.20
CA LEU A 223 22.33 -16.86 4.12
C LEU A 223 21.72 -16.62 5.51
N GLU A 224 20.93 -17.57 5.99
CA GLU A 224 20.37 -17.55 7.35
C GLU A 224 21.22 -18.38 8.30
N VAL A 225 21.73 -17.71 9.32
CA VAL A 225 22.52 -18.34 10.40
C VAL A 225 21.66 -18.38 11.65
N TYR A 226 21.45 -19.57 12.16
CA TYR A 226 20.67 -19.83 13.38
C TYR A 226 21.59 -20.11 14.56
N GLY A 227 21.21 -19.73 15.75
CA GLY A 227 21.97 -20.02 16.95
C GLY A 227 21.52 -19.26 18.20
N PRO A 228 22.21 -19.47 19.33
CA PRO A 228 21.98 -18.69 20.54
C PRO A 228 22.37 -17.21 20.33
N ALA A 229 21.87 -16.35 21.21
CA ALA A 229 22.01 -14.89 21.05
C ALA A 229 23.48 -14.43 20.93
N GLU A 230 24.39 -15.07 21.66
CA GLU A 230 25.83 -14.76 21.61
C GLU A 230 26.43 -15.07 20.23
N HIS A 231 26.14 -16.25 19.68
CA HIS A 231 26.60 -16.63 18.34
C HIS A 231 26.04 -15.69 17.25
N LEU A 232 24.77 -15.30 17.36
CA LEU A 232 24.16 -14.40 16.41
C LEU A 232 24.69 -12.95 16.49
N ALA A 233 25.18 -12.53 17.67
CA ALA A 233 25.93 -11.29 17.85
C ALA A 233 27.28 -11.34 17.12
N GLU A 234 28.05 -12.43 17.30
CA GLU A 234 29.32 -12.66 16.59
C GLU A 234 29.11 -12.63 15.05
N VAL A 235 28.06 -13.29 14.55
CA VAL A 235 27.73 -13.29 13.12
C VAL A 235 27.39 -11.90 12.62
N SER A 236 26.68 -11.10 13.41
CA SER A 236 26.34 -9.71 13.05
C SER A 236 27.58 -8.82 13.03
N GLU A 237 28.52 -9.00 13.98
CA GLU A 237 29.78 -8.28 14.00
C GLU A 237 30.65 -8.66 12.81
N LEU A 238 30.77 -9.97 12.52
CA LEU A 238 31.50 -10.47 11.35
C LEU A 238 30.94 -9.91 10.05
N ALA A 239 29.60 -9.85 9.89
CA ALA A 239 28.96 -9.27 8.74
C ALA A 239 29.30 -7.78 8.60
N ALA A 240 29.28 -7.04 9.72
CA ALA A 240 29.64 -5.62 9.74
C ALA A 240 31.12 -5.38 9.37
N GLU A 241 32.04 -6.19 9.89
CA GLU A 241 33.48 -6.14 9.58
C GLU A 241 33.76 -6.34 8.08
N HIS A 242 33.00 -7.26 7.44
CA HIS A 242 33.16 -7.55 6.02
C HIS A 242 32.28 -6.68 5.11
N GLY A 243 31.49 -5.77 5.67
CA GLY A 243 30.58 -4.91 4.92
C GLY A 243 29.41 -5.66 4.28
N TRP A 244 29.07 -6.86 4.77
CA TRP A 244 27.91 -7.61 4.30
C TRP A 244 26.64 -7.03 4.89
N ALA A 245 25.66 -6.73 4.03
CA ALA A 245 24.35 -6.30 4.50
C ALA A 245 23.67 -7.46 5.24
N SER A 246 23.29 -7.23 6.49
CA SER A 246 22.69 -8.25 7.35
C SER A 246 21.54 -7.66 8.17
N ARG A 247 20.62 -8.53 8.57
CA ARG A 247 19.53 -8.18 9.50
C ARG A 247 19.27 -9.30 10.50
N ARG A 248 18.73 -8.92 11.65
CA ARG A 248 18.13 -9.89 12.57
C ARG A 248 16.79 -10.36 11.99
N SER A 249 16.54 -11.66 11.97
CA SER A 249 15.29 -12.26 11.53
C SER A 249 14.84 -13.28 12.57
N GLY A 250 14.15 -12.81 13.61
CA GLY A 250 13.75 -13.65 14.74
C GLY A 250 14.93 -14.40 15.38
N PRO A 251 14.99 -15.77 15.28
CA PRO A 251 16.06 -16.58 15.85
C PRO A 251 17.30 -16.70 14.93
N ALA A 252 17.39 -15.91 13.86
CA ALA A 252 18.47 -15.98 12.88
C ALA A 252 19.06 -14.60 12.57
N VAL A 253 20.26 -14.59 11.99
CA VAL A 253 20.82 -13.46 11.24
C VAL A 253 20.79 -13.81 9.77
N ALA A 254 20.17 -12.96 8.97
CA ALA A 254 20.07 -13.07 7.52
C ALA A 254 21.16 -12.18 6.89
N ILE A 255 22.07 -12.75 6.11
CA ILE A 255 23.13 -12.05 5.37
C ILE A 255 22.72 -12.05 3.90
N MET A 256 22.56 -10.86 3.32
CA MET A 256 22.12 -10.66 1.94
C MET A 256 23.26 -10.93 0.96
N ARG A 257 22.89 -11.14 -0.34
CA ARG A 257 23.85 -11.42 -1.42
C ARG A 257 24.73 -12.64 -1.13
N ALA A 258 24.12 -13.70 -0.61
CA ALA A 258 24.85 -14.91 -0.23
C ALA A 258 25.62 -15.54 -1.39
N GLU A 259 25.25 -15.26 -2.64
CA GLU A 259 25.96 -15.67 -3.85
C GLU A 259 27.33 -15.00 -4.00
N THR A 260 27.59 -13.89 -3.30
CA THR A 260 28.86 -13.14 -3.38
C THR A 260 29.77 -13.35 -2.16
N LEU A 261 29.29 -14.09 -1.15
CA LEU A 261 30.06 -14.32 0.05
C LEU A 261 31.26 -15.24 -0.24
N ASP A 262 32.40 -14.90 0.37
CA ASP A 262 33.64 -15.64 0.27
C ASP A 262 33.70 -16.84 1.27
N GLY A 263 34.83 -17.50 1.32
CA GLY A 263 35.06 -18.67 2.20
C GLY A 263 35.08 -18.35 3.70
N LEU A 264 34.92 -17.08 4.09
CA LEU A 264 34.83 -16.63 5.50
C LEU A 264 33.38 -16.56 5.99
N ALA A 265 32.39 -16.78 5.10
CA ALA A 265 30.99 -16.77 5.47
C ALA A 265 30.68 -17.86 6.52
N PRO A 266 29.88 -17.57 7.53
CA PRO A 266 29.47 -18.55 8.54
C PRO A 266 28.66 -19.68 7.92
N GLU A 267 28.62 -20.84 8.58
CA GLU A 267 27.73 -21.92 8.19
C GLU A 267 26.26 -21.52 8.41
N GLY A 268 25.42 -21.81 7.43
CA GLY A 268 23.99 -21.46 7.49
C GLY A 268 23.17 -22.04 6.33
N ALA A 269 21.86 -21.79 6.37
CA ALA A 269 20.93 -22.21 5.34
C ALA A 269 20.77 -21.10 4.30
N ARG A 270 20.80 -21.45 3.01
CA ARG A 270 20.53 -20.49 1.94
C ARG A 270 19.06 -20.55 1.54
N ARG A 271 18.45 -19.39 1.37
CA ARG A 271 17.11 -19.23 0.78
C ARG A 271 17.10 -18.16 -0.29
N PRO A 272 16.09 -18.14 -1.17
CA PRO A 272 15.86 -17.00 -2.05
C PRO A 272 15.67 -15.72 -1.23
N ALA A 273 16.22 -14.60 -1.73
CA ALA A 273 15.94 -13.27 -1.19
C ALA A 273 14.49 -12.86 -1.47
N ASN A 274 13.91 -12.04 -0.59
CA ASN A 274 12.55 -11.51 -0.71
C ASN A 274 12.53 -9.99 -0.56
N LEU A 275 11.36 -9.39 -0.75
CA LEU A 275 11.21 -7.93 -0.67
C LEU A 275 11.49 -7.38 0.74
N GLU A 276 11.30 -8.18 1.79
CA GLU A 276 11.64 -7.80 3.16
C GLU A 276 13.15 -7.60 3.33
N ASP A 277 13.96 -8.50 2.76
CA ASP A 277 15.42 -8.38 2.79
C ASP A 277 15.87 -7.10 2.06
N ALA A 278 15.26 -6.80 0.89
CA ALA A 278 15.55 -5.60 0.14
C ALA A 278 15.13 -4.32 0.89
N PHE A 279 13.97 -4.38 1.56
CA PHE A 279 13.46 -3.26 2.33
C PHE A 279 14.39 -2.91 3.51
N VAL A 280 14.81 -3.90 4.29
CA VAL A 280 15.73 -3.69 5.41
C VAL A 280 17.10 -3.21 4.91
N ALA A 281 17.59 -3.75 3.79
CA ALA A 281 18.84 -3.27 3.19
C ALA A 281 18.77 -1.78 2.78
N LEU A 282 17.58 -1.30 2.35
CA LEU A 282 17.34 0.07 1.93
C LEU A 282 17.13 1.06 3.08
N THR A 283 16.44 0.64 4.12
CA THR A 283 15.96 1.52 5.20
C THR A 283 16.73 1.38 6.50
N GLY A 284 17.35 0.22 6.71
CA GLY A 284 17.91 -0.17 8.01
C GLY A 284 16.85 -0.46 9.09
N GLU A 285 15.57 -0.47 8.71
CA GLU A 285 14.44 -0.64 9.63
C GLU A 285 13.69 -1.94 9.30
N GLU A 286 13.31 -2.70 10.32
CA GLU A 286 12.36 -3.80 10.19
C GLU A 286 10.94 -3.22 10.20
N ILE A 287 10.07 -3.71 9.31
CA ILE A 287 8.62 -3.44 9.37
C ILE A 287 7.92 -4.70 9.86
N GLU A 288 6.89 -4.52 10.67
CA GLU A 288 6.02 -5.61 11.16
C GLU A 288 5.22 -6.29 10.03
#